data_75964d48215fdc0b93ee8dffc80cb490
#
_entry.id   75964d48215fdc0b93ee8dffc80cb490
#
_cell.length_a   1.000
_cell.length_b   1.000
_cell.length_c   1.000
_cell.angle_alpha   90.00
_cell.angle_beta   90.00
_cell.angle_gamma   90.00
#
_symmetry.space_group_name_H-M   'P 1'
#
loop_
_entity.id
_entity.type
_entity.pdbx_description
1 polymer ?
#
loop_
_entity_poly.entity_id
_entity_poly.type
_entity_poly.pdbx_seq_one_letter_code
_entity_poly.pdbx_strand_id
1 'polypeptide(L)'
;MSKIPINSDKVYAARYGDKAAMNELISSLAPTVERIASGYVGRCPLSRSDLIQEGMIGFLGSVYGYDPDESVRFETYATVCISNRIKSAVRNQLRSKHMPLNGYVDIDDIDISDEMSDPQTIIVMREQFEDLSESVEKKLTSLEKDVLRLHIGGHNYSSIAEMLSISVKSVDNALQRARKKLKEK
;
A
#
# COMPACT_ATOMS: atom_id res chain seq x y z
N MET A 1 -25.15 -6.65 4.27
CA MET A 1 -25.20 -5.19 4.48
C MET A 1 -24.60 -4.54 3.25
N SER A 2 -25.36 -3.68 2.57
CA SER A 2 -24.89 -2.97 1.37
C SER A 2 -23.79 -1.99 1.78
N LYS A 3 -22.53 -2.19 1.32
CA LYS A 3 -21.44 -1.25 1.56
C LYS A 3 -21.78 0.05 0.86
N ILE A 4 -21.87 1.15 1.61
CA ILE A 4 -22.00 2.49 1.05
C ILE A 4 -20.73 2.75 0.21
N PRO A 5 -20.85 3.15 -1.07
CA PRO A 5 -19.67 3.42 -1.89
C PRO A 5 -18.85 4.57 -1.28
N ILE A 6 -17.53 4.42 -1.30
CA ILE A 6 -16.61 5.45 -0.81
C ILE A 6 -16.70 6.65 -1.76
N ASN A 7 -17.02 7.82 -1.22
CA ASN A 7 -17.06 9.07 -1.98
C ASN A 7 -15.63 9.54 -2.31
N SER A 8 -15.40 10.02 -3.53
CA SER A 8 -14.13 10.59 -3.98
C SER A 8 -13.64 11.74 -3.09
N ASP A 9 -14.57 12.58 -2.55
CA ASP A 9 -14.22 13.66 -1.63
C ASP A 9 -13.51 13.16 -0.38
N LYS A 10 -13.90 11.96 0.12
CA LYS A 10 -13.26 11.33 1.28
C LYS A 10 -11.84 10.88 0.96
N VAL A 11 -11.60 10.37 -0.26
CA VAL A 11 -10.25 10.00 -0.70
C VAL A 11 -9.37 11.23 -0.82
N TYR A 12 -9.91 12.34 -1.34
CA TYR A 12 -9.19 13.60 -1.38
C TYR A 12 -8.86 14.14 0.03
N ALA A 13 -9.85 14.19 0.93
CA ALA A 13 -9.62 14.63 2.31
C ALA A 13 -8.48 13.81 2.97
N ALA A 14 -8.52 12.48 2.85
CA ALA A 14 -7.48 11.60 3.38
C ALA A 14 -6.11 11.87 2.74
N ARG A 15 -6.06 12.10 1.41
CA ARG A 15 -4.83 12.44 0.67
C ARG A 15 -4.18 13.73 1.18
N TYR A 16 -4.97 14.71 1.61
CA TYR A 16 -4.49 15.99 2.12
C TYR A 16 -4.35 16.03 3.65
N GLY A 17 -4.39 14.88 4.32
CA GLY A 17 -4.01 14.74 5.72
C GLY A 17 -5.19 14.74 6.71
N ASP A 18 -6.43 14.60 6.24
CA ASP A 18 -7.57 14.39 7.14
C ASP A 18 -7.48 12.97 7.75
N LYS A 19 -7.12 12.92 9.03
CA LYS A 19 -6.98 11.67 9.79
C LYS A 19 -8.29 10.92 9.94
N ALA A 20 -9.43 11.62 10.08
CA ALA A 20 -10.74 10.98 10.22
C ALA A 20 -11.12 10.28 8.92
N ALA A 21 -10.99 10.97 7.78
CA ALA A 21 -11.23 10.38 6.47
C ALA A 21 -10.31 9.18 6.20
N MET A 22 -9.03 9.27 6.54
CA MET A 22 -8.08 8.17 6.41
C MET A 22 -8.46 6.96 7.25
N ASN A 23 -8.83 7.16 8.52
CA ASN A 23 -9.26 6.08 9.40
C ASN A 23 -10.54 5.38 8.92
N GLU A 24 -11.47 6.12 8.31
CA GLU A 24 -12.65 5.52 7.69
C GLU A 24 -12.29 4.67 6.46
N LEU A 25 -11.37 5.14 5.60
CA LEU A 25 -10.87 4.38 4.45
C LEU A 25 -10.17 3.10 4.90
N ILE A 26 -9.31 3.18 5.93
CA ILE A 26 -8.65 2.01 6.52
C ILE A 26 -9.70 1.02 7.01
N SER A 27 -10.69 1.47 7.78
CA SER A 27 -11.73 0.58 8.32
C SER A 27 -12.55 -0.11 7.23
N SER A 28 -12.78 0.58 6.11
CA SER A 28 -13.52 0.02 4.98
C SER A 28 -12.73 -1.02 4.19
N LEU A 29 -11.40 -0.83 4.04
CA LEU A 29 -10.57 -1.66 3.18
C LEU A 29 -9.66 -2.64 3.93
N ALA A 30 -9.49 -2.52 5.25
CA ALA A 30 -8.77 -3.50 6.06
C ALA A 30 -9.28 -4.95 5.85
N PRO A 31 -10.59 -5.21 5.78
CA PRO A 31 -11.10 -6.54 5.42
C PRO A 31 -10.60 -7.05 4.06
N THR A 32 -10.47 -6.17 3.09
CA THR A 32 -9.96 -6.53 1.76
C THR A 32 -8.47 -6.85 1.80
N VAL A 33 -7.67 -6.06 2.55
CA VAL A 33 -6.24 -6.34 2.76
C VAL A 33 -6.05 -7.70 3.41
N GLU A 34 -6.77 -7.95 4.50
CA GLU A 34 -6.73 -9.21 5.26
C GLU A 34 -7.06 -10.41 4.38
N ARG A 35 -8.16 -10.33 3.64
CA ARG A 35 -8.63 -11.38 2.74
C ARG A 35 -7.58 -11.71 1.68
N ILE A 36 -7.00 -10.70 1.03
CA ILE A 36 -5.96 -10.91 0.01
C ILE A 36 -4.71 -11.50 0.64
N ALA A 37 -4.24 -10.97 1.78
CA ALA A 37 -3.07 -11.46 2.49
C ALA A 37 -3.23 -12.93 2.92
N SER A 38 -4.38 -13.29 3.46
CA SER A 38 -4.67 -14.66 3.91
C SER A 38 -4.58 -15.70 2.79
N GLY A 39 -4.89 -15.32 1.55
CA GLY A 39 -4.72 -16.19 0.38
C GLY A 39 -3.26 -16.62 0.13
N TYR A 40 -2.28 -15.91 0.66
CA TYR A 40 -0.84 -16.19 0.48
C TYR A 40 -0.17 -16.82 1.71
N VAL A 41 -0.84 -16.84 2.86
CA VAL A 41 -0.28 -17.43 4.10
C VAL A 41 -0.03 -18.92 3.91
N GLY A 42 1.19 -19.36 4.27
CA GLY A 42 1.63 -20.75 4.10
C GLY A 42 2.00 -21.15 2.67
N ARG A 43 1.78 -20.27 1.68
CA ARG A 43 2.12 -20.50 0.26
C ARG A 43 3.36 -19.72 -0.19
N CYS A 44 3.87 -18.84 0.66
CA CYS A 44 5.09 -18.05 0.42
C CYS A 44 5.89 -17.91 1.72
N PRO A 45 7.16 -17.49 1.65
CA PRO A 45 8.02 -17.31 2.82
C PRO A 45 7.70 -16.10 3.69
N LEU A 46 6.75 -15.26 3.29
CA LEU A 46 6.33 -14.08 4.06
C LEU A 46 5.36 -14.48 5.17
N SER A 47 5.51 -13.85 6.35
CA SER A 47 4.54 -14.00 7.42
C SER A 47 3.23 -13.30 7.08
N ARG A 48 2.13 -13.66 7.78
CA ARG A 48 0.84 -12.97 7.66
C ARG A 48 0.99 -11.46 7.91
N SER A 49 1.77 -11.09 8.91
CA SER A 49 2.04 -9.69 9.26
C SER A 49 2.73 -8.93 8.11
N ASP A 50 3.75 -9.55 7.49
CA ASP A 50 4.44 -8.94 6.35
C ASP A 50 3.50 -8.75 5.15
N LEU A 51 2.67 -9.74 4.86
CA LEU A 51 1.68 -9.67 3.78
C LEU A 51 0.66 -8.57 4.00
N ILE A 52 0.19 -8.40 5.25
CA ILE A 52 -0.71 -7.32 5.63
C ILE A 52 -0.03 -5.96 5.47
N GLN A 53 1.22 -5.81 5.92
CA GLN A 53 1.99 -4.56 5.76
C GLN A 53 2.16 -4.20 4.28
N GLU A 54 2.49 -5.16 3.43
CA GLU A 54 2.58 -4.94 1.99
C GLU A 54 1.22 -4.55 1.38
N GLY A 55 0.15 -5.15 1.85
CA GLY A 55 -1.21 -4.78 1.46
C GLY A 55 -1.57 -3.35 1.88
N MET A 56 -1.20 -2.93 3.09
CA MET A 56 -1.39 -1.55 3.56
C MET A 56 -0.57 -0.54 2.77
N ILE A 57 0.64 -0.88 2.33
CA ILE A 57 1.43 -0.05 1.40
C ILE A 57 0.68 0.10 0.06
N GLY A 58 0.11 -0.99 -0.45
CA GLY A 58 -0.72 -0.96 -1.66
C GLY A 58 -1.98 -0.09 -1.51
N PHE A 59 -2.66 -0.18 -0.35
CA PHE A 59 -3.79 0.68 0.00
C PHE A 59 -3.38 2.16 0.02
N LEU A 60 -2.28 2.50 0.69
CA LEU A 60 -1.76 3.87 0.69
C LEU A 60 -1.46 4.37 -0.73
N GLY A 61 -0.80 3.54 -1.53
CA GLY A 61 -0.56 3.85 -2.94
C GLY A 61 -1.86 4.19 -3.68
N SER A 62 -2.95 3.48 -3.38
CA SER A 62 -4.24 3.75 -4.00
C SER A 62 -4.84 5.10 -3.57
N VAL A 63 -4.71 5.50 -2.30
CA VAL A 63 -5.20 6.82 -1.84
C VAL A 63 -4.49 7.96 -2.57
N TYR A 64 -3.19 7.84 -2.76
CA TYR A 64 -2.40 8.89 -3.43
C TYR A 64 -2.49 8.85 -4.96
N GLY A 65 -2.68 7.68 -5.56
CA GLY A 65 -2.70 7.49 -7.01
C GLY A 65 -4.09 7.48 -7.65
N TYR A 66 -5.17 7.50 -6.85
CA TYR A 66 -6.53 7.45 -7.39
C TYR A 66 -6.90 8.73 -8.13
N ASP A 67 -7.44 8.57 -9.34
CA ASP A 67 -8.02 9.64 -10.13
C ASP A 67 -9.55 9.43 -10.21
N PRO A 68 -10.36 10.34 -9.64
CA PRO A 68 -11.81 10.22 -9.69
C PRO A 68 -12.42 10.53 -11.06
N ASP A 69 -11.66 11.16 -11.96
CA ASP A 69 -12.10 11.41 -13.34
C ASP A 69 -12.10 10.12 -14.17
N GLU A 70 -11.41 9.07 -13.66
CA GLU A 70 -11.52 7.74 -14.23
C GLU A 70 -12.82 7.06 -13.78
N SER A 71 -13.48 6.34 -14.70
CA SER A 71 -14.79 5.68 -14.48
C SER A 71 -14.75 4.49 -13.52
N VAL A 72 -13.69 4.34 -12.72
CA VAL A 72 -13.46 3.23 -11.80
C VAL A 72 -13.71 3.67 -10.37
N ARG A 73 -14.45 2.88 -9.59
CA ARG A 73 -14.65 3.13 -8.15
C ARG A 73 -13.35 2.98 -7.39
N PHE A 74 -13.17 3.83 -6.35
CA PHE A 74 -11.99 3.78 -5.49
C PHE A 74 -11.74 2.38 -4.89
N GLU A 75 -12.78 1.69 -4.42
CA GLU A 75 -12.63 0.35 -3.81
C GLU A 75 -12.08 -0.66 -4.82
N THR A 76 -12.51 -0.58 -6.06
CA THR A 76 -12.01 -1.46 -7.14
C THR A 76 -10.54 -1.16 -7.43
N TYR A 77 -10.20 0.12 -7.60
CA TYR A 77 -8.83 0.56 -7.81
C TYR A 77 -7.90 0.18 -6.65
N ALA A 78 -8.33 0.43 -5.41
CA ALA A 78 -7.59 0.08 -4.21
C ALA A 78 -7.36 -1.44 -4.09
N THR A 79 -8.38 -2.26 -4.40
CA THR A 79 -8.26 -3.72 -4.40
C THR A 79 -7.18 -4.20 -5.37
N VAL A 80 -7.11 -3.62 -6.56
CA VAL A 80 -6.06 -3.93 -7.55
C VAL A 80 -4.68 -3.52 -7.05
N CYS A 81 -4.55 -2.32 -6.49
CA CYS A 81 -3.29 -1.81 -5.93
C CYS A 81 -2.78 -2.70 -4.78
N ILE A 82 -3.66 -3.08 -3.85
CA ILE A 82 -3.37 -3.98 -2.73
C ILE A 82 -2.88 -5.34 -3.25
N SER A 83 -3.65 -5.94 -4.17
CA SER A 83 -3.31 -7.24 -4.75
C SER A 83 -1.97 -7.22 -5.48
N ASN A 84 -1.72 -6.22 -6.32
CA ASN A 84 -0.49 -6.08 -7.07
C ASN A 84 0.72 -5.87 -6.15
N ARG A 85 0.56 -5.14 -5.05
CA ARG A 85 1.62 -4.92 -4.07
C ARG A 85 2.01 -6.21 -3.35
N ILE A 86 1.02 -6.95 -2.86
CA ILE A 86 1.26 -8.26 -2.21
C ILE A 86 1.90 -9.25 -3.20
N LYS A 87 1.37 -9.37 -4.42
CA LYS A 87 1.95 -10.22 -5.48
C LYS A 87 3.42 -9.86 -5.76
N SER A 88 3.74 -8.57 -5.84
CA SER A 88 5.11 -8.10 -6.07
C SER A 88 6.05 -8.45 -4.92
N ALA A 89 5.61 -8.29 -3.66
CA ALA A 89 6.38 -8.66 -2.48
C ALA A 89 6.68 -10.16 -2.44
N VAL A 90 5.66 -11.00 -2.71
CA VAL A 90 5.82 -12.46 -2.80
C VAL A 90 6.82 -12.84 -3.89
N ARG A 91 6.68 -12.29 -5.10
CA ARG A 91 7.62 -12.54 -6.21
C ARG A 91 9.06 -12.14 -5.86
N ASN A 92 9.25 -11.00 -5.24
CA ASN A 92 10.58 -10.51 -4.85
C ASN A 92 11.22 -11.42 -3.80
N GLN A 93 10.44 -11.87 -2.81
CA GLN A 93 10.94 -12.76 -1.76
C GLN A 93 11.32 -14.14 -2.33
N LEU A 94 10.54 -14.65 -3.27
CA LEU A 94 10.82 -15.93 -3.91
C LEU A 94 12.09 -15.86 -4.76
N ARG A 95 12.30 -14.77 -5.51
CA ARG A 95 13.54 -14.54 -6.29
C ARG A 95 14.78 -14.44 -5.40
N SER A 96 14.68 -13.80 -4.24
CA SER A 96 15.82 -13.61 -3.32
C SER A 96 16.29 -14.90 -2.65
N LYS A 97 15.42 -15.89 -2.52
CA LYS A 97 15.74 -17.18 -1.84
C LYS A 97 16.17 -18.30 -2.76
N HIS A 98 16.38 -18.08 -4.05
CA HIS A 98 16.76 -19.11 -5.03
C HIS A 98 15.96 -20.43 -4.89
N MET A 99 14.68 -20.36 -4.55
CA MET A 99 13.86 -21.55 -4.44
C MET A 99 13.55 -22.10 -5.85
N PRO A 100 13.75 -23.41 -6.09
CA PRO A 100 13.40 -24.02 -7.37
C PRO A 100 11.90 -23.87 -7.66
N LEU A 101 11.58 -23.59 -8.91
CA LEU A 101 10.23 -23.32 -9.44
C LEU A 101 9.18 -24.44 -9.25
N ASN A 102 9.53 -25.59 -8.65
CA ASN A 102 8.72 -26.81 -8.66
C ASN A 102 7.65 -26.90 -7.55
N GLY A 103 7.26 -25.81 -6.93
CA GLY A 103 6.20 -25.79 -5.92
C GLY A 103 5.23 -24.61 -6.06
N TYR A 104 5.15 -23.99 -7.22
CA TYR A 104 4.35 -22.81 -7.46
C TYR A 104 2.86 -23.13 -7.63
N VAL A 105 2.05 -22.59 -6.74
CA VAL A 105 0.64 -22.31 -7.04
C VAL A 105 0.63 -21.07 -7.92
N ASP A 106 -0.09 -21.10 -9.03
CA ASP A 106 -0.24 -19.94 -9.89
C ASP A 106 -0.92 -18.82 -9.09
N ILE A 107 -0.28 -17.67 -9.04
CA ILE A 107 -0.70 -16.55 -8.17
C ILE A 107 -2.09 -16.02 -8.59
N ASP A 108 -2.49 -16.29 -9.81
CA ASP A 108 -3.77 -15.85 -10.37
C ASP A 108 -4.94 -16.80 -10.02
N ASP A 109 -4.65 -18.04 -9.54
CA ASP A 109 -5.65 -19.07 -9.15
C ASP A 109 -6.02 -19.05 -7.66
N ILE A 110 -5.61 -18.03 -6.90
CA ILE A 110 -5.98 -17.93 -5.48
C ILE A 110 -7.42 -17.41 -5.36
N ASP A 111 -8.34 -18.34 -5.17
CA ASP A 111 -9.73 -18.01 -4.81
C ASP A 111 -9.77 -17.44 -3.38
N ILE A 112 -10.21 -16.20 -3.28
CA ILE A 112 -10.17 -15.44 -2.02
C ILE A 112 -11.56 -15.53 -1.38
N SER A 113 -11.72 -16.46 -0.42
CA SER A 113 -12.95 -16.60 0.35
C SER A 113 -13.28 -15.38 1.21
N ASP A 114 -14.56 -15.13 1.40
CA ASP A 114 -15.13 -13.94 2.07
C ASP A 114 -15.22 -14.13 3.61
N GLU A 115 -14.16 -14.67 4.24
CA GLU A 115 -14.13 -14.81 5.69
C GLU A 115 -13.91 -13.45 6.39
N MET A 116 -14.72 -13.19 7.41
CA MET A 116 -14.76 -11.95 8.20
C MET A 116 -13.39 -11.60 8.80
N SER A 117 -12.94 -10.37 8.60
CA SER A 117 -11.72 -9.85 9.19
C SER A 117 -11.80 -9.74 10.70
N ASP A 118 -10.75 -10.19 11.38
CA ASP A 118 -10.60 -10.07 12.83
C ASP A 118 -10.54 -8.58 13.24
N PRO A 119 -11.42 -8.11 14.15
CA PRO A 119 -11.40 -6.72 14.63
C PRO A 119 -10.06 -6.29 15.23
N GLN A 120 -9.29 -7.21 15.82
CA GLN A 120 -7.96 -6.92 16.37
C GLN A 120 -6.97 -6.51 15.27
N THR A 121 -7.06 -7.13 14.10
CA THR A 121 -6.21 -6.80 12.94
C THR A 121 -6.45 -5.37 12.47
N ILE A 122 -7.70 -4.89 12.50
CA ILE A 122 -8.05 -3.51 12.12
C ILE A 122 -7.42 -2.50 13.09
N ILE A 123 -7.42 -2.80 14.39
CA ILE A 123 -6.81 -1.92 15.41
C ILE A 123 -5.30 -1.85 15.21
N VAL A 124 -4.63 -2.99 15.07
CA VAL A 124 -3.18 -3.06 14.82
C VAL A 124 -2.80 -2.32 13.55
N MET A 125 -3.57 -2.46 12.48
CA MET A 125 -3.34 -1.73 11.23
C MET A 125 -3.44 -0.21 11.41
N ARG A 126 -4.39 0.28 12.22
CA ARG A 126 -4.52 1.71 12.51
C ARG A 126 -3.33 2.24 13.30
N GLU A 127 -2.93 1.56 14.37
CA GLU A 127 -1.78 1.95 15.19
C GLU A 127 -0.49 2.00 14.36
N GLN A 128 -0.23 0.95 13.56
CA GLN A 128 0.94 0.92 12.68
C GLN A 128 0.91 2.04 11.63
N PHE A 129 -0.28 2.38 11.14
CA PHE A 129 -0.43 3.47 10.19
C PHE A 129 -0.20 4.83 10.84
N GLU A 130 -0.73 5.06 12.04
CA GLU A 130 -0.54 6.31 12.78
C GLU A 130 0.93 6.53 13.11
N ASP A 131 1.65 5.52 13.59
CA ASP A 131 3.08 5.55 13.87
C ASP A 131 3.91 5.86 12.61
N LEU A 132 3.58 5.20 11.48
CA LEU A 132 4.26 5.45 10.21
C LEU A 132 3.98 6.86 9.68
N SER A 133 2.73 7.30 9.74
CA SER A 133 2.31 8.63 9.30
C SER A 133 3.01 9.72 10.10
N GLU A 134 3.08 9.56 11.43
CA GLU A 134 3.79 10.49 12.30
C GLU A 134 5.30 10.51 12.03
N SER A 135 5.90 9.36 11.78
CA SER A 135 7.31 9.26 11.40
C SER A 135 7.61 9.94 10.07
N VAL A 136 6.74 9.78 9.07
CA VAL A 136 6.84 10.47 7.78
C VAL A 136 6.75 11.98 7.97
N GLU A 137 5.77 12.46 8.75
CA GLU A 137 5.58 13.88 8.98
C GLU A 137 6.75 14.53 9.75
N LYS A 138 7.30 13.86 10.75
CA LYS A 138 8.38 14.40 11.61
C LYS A 138 9.77 14.28 10.99
N LYS A 139 10.07 13.20 10.28
CA LYS A 139 11.45 12.89 9.85
C LYS A 139 11.76 13.29 8.42
N LEU A 140 10.75 13.37 7.52
CA LEU A 140 10.98 13.63 6.10
C LEU A 140 10.84 15.11 5.76
N THR A 141 11.70 15.59 4.84
CA THR A 141 11.56 16.91 4.20
C THR A 141 10.38 16.90 3.22
N SER A 142 9.89 18.10 2.83
CA SER A 142 8.81 18.24 1.84
C SER A 142 9.11 17.45 0.57
N LEU A 143 10.28 17.61 -0.01
CA LEU A 143 10.69 16.90 -1.22
C LEU A 143 10.70 15.38 -1.02
N GLU A 144 11.20 14.89 0.11
CA GLU A 144 11.23 13.44 0.41
C GLU A 144 9.82 12.88 0.56
N LYS A 145 8.88 13.64 1.15
CA LYS A 145 7.46 13.30 1.24
C LYS A 145 6.81 13.20 -0.14
N ASP A 146 7.00 14.22 -0.97
CA ASP A 146 6.39 14.28 -2.30
C ASP A 146 6.90 13.14 -3.20
N VAL A 147 8.22 12.91 -3.21
CA VAL A 147 8.84 11.80 -3.94
C VAL A 147 8.33 10.46 -3.42
N LEU A 148 8.23 10.28 -2.09
CA LEU A 148 7.74 9.05 -1.48
C LEU A 148 6.26 8.81 -1.83
N ARG A 149 5.42 9.84 -1.77
CA ARG A 149 3.99 9.76 -2.14
C ARG A 149 3.80 9.31 -3.58
N LEU A 150 4.49 9.94 -4.52
CA LEU A 150 4.41 9.60 -5.93
C LEU A 150 4.95 8.18 -6.22
N HIS A 151 6.03 7.79 -5.54
CA HIS A 151 6.59 6.45 -5.68
C HIS A 151 5.65 5.36 -5.15
N ILE A 152 5.00 5.58 -3.99
CA ILE A 152 3.98 4.68 -3.44
C ILE A 152 2.74 4.65 -4.37
N GLY A 153 2.39 5.79 -4.97
CA GLY A 153 1.32 5.90 -5.98
C GLY A 153 1.60 5.17 -7.31
N GLY A 154 2.75 4.50 -7.43
CA GLY A 154 3.08 3.66 -8.60
C GLY A 154 3.80 4.38 -9.73
N HIS A 155 4.14 5.66 -9.56
CA HIS A 155 4.89 6.40 -10.57
C HIS A 155 6.35 5.92 -10.65
N ASN A 156 6.87 5.80 -11.87
CA ASN A 156 8.29 5.48 -12.08
C ASN A 156 9.17 6.72 -11.85
N TYR A 157 10.48 6.52 -11.70
CA TYR A 157 11.42 7.58 -11.37
C TYR A 157 11.45 8.73 -12.42
N SER A 158 11.28 8.39 -13.69
CA SER A 158 11.25 9.39 -14.76
C SER A 158 10.00 10.26 -14.69
N SER A 159 8.84 9.66 -14.44
CA SER A 159 7.58 10.37 -14.26
C SER A 159 7.61 11.27 -13.01
N ILE A 160 8.15 10.77 -11.89
CA ILE A 160 8.32 11.58 -10.66
C ILE A 160 9.25 12.77 -10.91
N ALA A 161 10.35 12.54 -11.63
CA ALA A 161 11.30 13.60 -11.97
C ALA A 161 10.64 14.71 -12.80
N GLU A 162 9.82 14.34 -13.78
CA GLU A 162 9.05 15.26 -14.61
C GLU A 162 8.00 16.03 -13.79
N MET A 163 7.18 15.33 -13.00
CA MET A 163 6.12 15.94 -12.18
C MET A 163 6.65 16.95 -11.15
N LEU A 164 7.81 16.66 -10.56
CA LEU A 164 8.44 17.52 -9.55
C LEU A 164 9.50 18.48 -10.14
N SER A 165 9.73 18.45 -11.46
CA SER A 165 10.73 19.26 -12.15
C SER A 165 12.14 19.10 -11.54
N ILE A 166 12.54 17.87 -11.22
CA ILE A 166 13.85 17.50 -10.66
C ILE A 166 14.52 16.41 -11.51
N SER A 167 15.81 16.14 -11.26
CA SER A 167 16.50 15.06 -11.96
C SER A 167 16.09 13.67 -11.42
N VAL A 168 16.15 12.64 -12.27
CA VAL A 168 15.95 11.23 -11.86
C VAL A 168 16.90 10.85 -10.73
N LYS A 169 18.14 11.34 -10.75
CA LYS A 169 19.11 11.14 -9.68
C LYS A 169 18.66 11.77 -8.36
N SER A 170 17.99 12.92 -8.41
CA SER A 170 17.42 13.58 -7.22
C SER A 170 16.27 12.76 -6.64
N VAL A 171 15.44 12.15 -7.48
CA VAL A 171 14.38 11.21 -7.04
C VAL A 171 14.98 10.01 -6.29
N ASP A 172 15.98 9.36 -6.87
CA ASP A 172 16.66 8.23 -6.24
C ASP A 172 17.29 8.59 -4.89
N ASN A 173 18.02 9.71 -4.86
CA ASN A 173 18.63 10.21 -3.63
C ASN A 173 17.58 10.55 -2.54
N ALA A 174 16.45 11.14 -2.93
CA ALA A 174 15.37 11.46 -1.98
C ALA A 174 14.75 10.20 -1.40
N LEU A 175 14.48 9.17 -2.23
CA LEU A 175 13.97 7.88 -1.76
C LEU A 175 14.97 7.14 -0.85
N GLN A 176 16.26 7.17 -1.17
CA GLN A 176 17.28 6.57 -0.32
C GLN A 176 17.35 7.25 1.06
N ARG A 177 17.32 8.59 1.10
CA ARG A 177 17.27 9.35 2.36
C ARG A 177 16.00 9.07 3.15
N ALA A 178 14.84 9.07 2.49
CA ALA A 178 13.57 8.75 3.13
C ALA A 178 13.60 7.35 3.78
N ARG A 179 14.06 6.33 3.03
CA ARG A 179 14.21 4.97 3.56
C ARG A 179 15.15 4.89 4.77
N LYS A 180 16.28 5.62 4.73
CA LYS A 180 17.22 5.65 5.85
C LYS A 180 16.58 6.26 7.08
N LYS A 181 15.96 7.43 6.97
CA LYS A 181 15.31 8.15 8.07
C LYS A 181 14.16 7.38 8.70
N LEU A 182 13.38 6.63 7.91
CA LEU A 182 12.26 5.82 8.41
C LEU A 182 12.72 4.51 9.06
N LYS A 183 13.93 4.00 8.76
CA LYS A 183 14.52 2.84 9.42
C LYS A 183 15.20 3.16 10.75
N GLU A 184 15.66 4.36 10.93
CA GLU A 184 16.26 4.83 12.19
C GLU A 184 15.14 5.06 13.20
N LYS A 185 15.04 4.12 14.20
CA LYS A 185 14.10 4.21 15.34
C LYS A 185 14.47 5.36 16.26
#